data_ac6457a0e4ee5663bec7d55ef8cd1fc2
#
_entry.id   ac6457a0e4ee5663bec7d55ef8cd1fc2
#
_cell.length_a   1.000
_cell.length_b   1.000
_cell.length_c   1.000
_cell.angle_alpha   90.00
_cell.angle_beta   90.00
_cell.angle_gamma   90.00
#
_symmetry.space_group_name_H-M   'P 1'
#
loop_
_entity.id
_entity.type
_entity.pdbx_description
1 polymer ?
#
loop_
_entity_poly.entity_id
_entity_poly.type
_entity_poly.pdbx_seq_one_letter_code
_entity_poly.pdbx_strand_id
1 'polypeptide(L)'
;RKLKENPTIEEIICAPGNGGIAADAKCINVSAIDLANMVEFAKNEKVDFCVVTPDDPLAMGMVDILEMEGIPCFGPNANAAIIESSKVFAKNLMKKYQIPTAGYAVFSDAQEAINYIRTQNRYPTVLKADGLALGKGVLIAQTEEEAVQAVNELMVDQAFGQAGKQIVIEEFMTGPEVSVLAFTDGHVVVPMVSSMDHKRALDNDEGLNTGGM
;
A
#
# COMPACT_ATOMS: atom_id res chain seq x y z
N ARG A 1 0.90 -4.57 21.59
CA ARG A 1 1.85 -4.86 22.69
C ARG A 1 2.74 -3.67 22.96
N LYS A 2 3.52 -3.17 22.00
CA LYS A 2 4.43 -2.03 22.23
C LYS A 2 3.73 -0.79 22.79
N LEU A 3 2.55 -0.45 22.33
CA LEU A 3 1.79 0.67 22.87
C LEU A 3 1.44 0.47 24.37
N LYS A 4 1.15 -0.76 24.79
CA LYS A 4 0.88 -1.09 26.20
C LYS A 4 2.08 -0.89 27.15
N GLU A 5 3.29 -0.87 26.61
CA GLU A 5 4.50 -0.61 27.42
C GLU A 5 4.64 0.86 27.82
N ASN A 6 3.89 1.76 27.17
CA ASN A 6 3.86 3.16 27.54
C ASN A 6 2.90 3.39 28.72
N PRO A 7 3.40 3.81 29.90
CA PRO A 7 2.59 3.94 31.11
C PRO A 7 1.56 5.10 31.05
N THR A 8 1.65 5.96 30.02
CA THR A 8 0.67 7.04 29.83
C THR A 8 -0.55 6.60 29.03
N ILE A 9 -0.54 5.41 28.45
CA ILE A 9 -1.67 4.86 27.70
C ILE A 9 -2.52 4.02 28.65
N GLU A 10 -3.72 4.50 28.95
CA GLU A 10 -4.67 3.82 29.86
C GLU A 10 -5.47 2.74 29.11
N GLU A 11 -5.95 3.03 27.92
CA GLU A 11 -6.74 2.12 27.10
C GLU A 11 -6.28 2.14 25.64
N ILE A 12 -6.30 0.96 25.01
CA ILE A 12 -6.07 0.79 23.58
C ILE A 12 -7.33 0.19 22.96
N ILE A 13 -7.87 0.88 21.95
CA ILE A 13 -9.03 0.44 21.18
C ILE A 13 -8.58 0.15 19.75
N CYS A 14 -9.05 -0.94 19.17
CA CYS A 14 -8.74 -1.32 17.79
C CYS A 14 -10.02 -1.57 16.99
N ALA A 15 -10.10 -0.95 15.83
CA ALA A 15 -11.23 -1.07 14.92
C ALA A 15 -10.78 -1.56 13.53
N PRO A 16 -11.29 -2.70 13.04
CA PRO A 16 -12.17 -3.63 13.74
C PRO A 16 -11.43 -4.53 14.76
N GLY A 17 -10.08 -4.68 14.62
CA GLY A 17 -9.29 -5.63 15.38
C GLY A 17 -9.46 -7.08 14.89
N ASN A 18 -8.91 -8.00 15.67
CA ASN A 18 -9.03 -9.45 15.45
C ASN A 18 -8.77 -10.21 16.77
N GLY A 19 -8.91 -11.53 16.76
CA GLY A 19 -8.73 -12.36 17.95
C GLY A 19 -7.36 -12.26 18.61
N GLY A 20 -6.29 -12.03 17.84
CA GLY A 20 -4.94 -11.80 18.38
C GLY A 20 -4.81 -10.44 19.03
N ILE A 21 -5.40 -9.41 18.46
CA ILE A 21 -5.41 -8.04 19.00
C ILE A 21 -6.27 -7.96 20.27
N ALA A 22 -7.36 -8.72 20.33
CA ALA A 22 -8.28 -8.73 21.47
C ALA A 22 -7.61 -9.13 22.81
N ALA A 23 -6.44 -9.80 22.77
CA ALA A 23 -5.64 -10.08 23.97
C ALA A 23 -4.94 -8.83 24.52
N ASP A 24 -4.77 -7.80 23.71
CA ASP A 24 -3.99 -6.61 24.04
C ASP A 24 -4.78 -5.30 23.98
N ALA A 25 -5.93 -5.28 23.30
CA ALA A 25 -6.75 -4.09 23.07
C ALA A 25 -8.24 -4.42 23.07
N LYS A 26 -9.08 -3.43 23.33
CA LYS A 26 -10.53 -3.50 23.16
C LYS A 26 -10.85 -3.44 21.65
N CYS A 27 -11.36 -4.53 21.09
CA CYS A 27 -11.79 -4.54 19.69
C CYS A 27 -13.23 -4.07 19.57
N ILE A 28 -13.50 -3.23 18.55
CA ILE A 28 -14.84 -2.75 18.22
C ILE A 28 -15.19 -3.13 16.79
N ASN A 29 -16.47 -3.40 16.55
CA ASN A 29 -16.94 -3.83 15.24
C ASN A 29 -17.28 -2.64 14.34
N VAL A 30 -16.26 -1.84 13.99
CA VAL A 30 -16.34 -0.76 12.99
C VAL A 30 -15.31 -1.06 11.92
N SER A 31 -15.74 -1.07 10.65
CA SER A 31 -14.84 -1.31 9.53
C SER A 31 -13.79 -0.18 9.43
N ALA A 32 -12.55 -0.53 9.10
CA ALA A 32 -11.47 0.44 8.93
C ALA A 32 -11.75 1.46 7.82
N ILE A 33 -12.57 1.11 6.84
CA ILE A 33 -12.98 1.98 5.73
C ILE A 33 -14.31 2.71 5.95
N ASP A 34 -14.95 2.50 7.09
CA ASP A 34 -16.16 3.23 7.47
C ASP A 34 -15.79 4.50 8.24
N LEU A 35 -15.38 5.52 7.47
CA LEU A 35 -14.87 6.76 8.02
C LEU A 35 -15.87 7.46 8.93
N ALA A 36 -17.15 7.48 8.54
CA ALA A 36 -18.19 8.18 9.30
C ALA A 36 -18.38 7.57 10.69
N ASN A 37 -18.60 6.26 10.76
CA ASN A 37 -18.76 5.56 12.03
C ASN A 37 -17.49 5.55 12.87
N MET A 38 -16.31 5.55 12.22
CA MET A 38 -15.02 5.62 12.92
C MET A 38 -14.86 6.97 13.64
N VAL A 39 -15.15 8.06 12.94
CA VAL A 39 -15.08 9.42 13.50
C VAL A 39 -16.12 9.60 14.61
N GLU A 40 -17.36 9.17 14.40
CA GLU A 40 -18.41 9.22 15.41
C GLU A 40 -18.02 8.45 16.68
N PHE A 41 -17.49 7.24 16.50
CA PHE A 41 -16.97 6.42 17.60
C PHE A 41 -15.86 7.14 18.35
N ALA A 42 -14.85 7.65 17.64
CA ALA A 42 -13.70 8.32 18.26
C ALA A 42 -14.11 9.55 19.08
N LYS A 43 -15.13 10.30 18.62
CA LYS A 43 -15.69 11.44 19.35
C LYS A 43 -16.45 11.01 20.59
N ASN A 44 -17.31 9.99 20.48
CA ASN A 44 -18.13 9.51 21.59
C ASN A 44 -17.29 8.90 22.72
N GLU A 45 -16.26 8.15 22.38
CA GLU A 45 -15.31 7.55 23.35
C GLU A 45 -14.24 8.56 23.80
N LYS A 46 -14.22 9.78 23.25
CA LYS A 46 -13.22 10.82 23.57
C LYS A 46 -11.79 10.33 23.39
N VAL A 47 -11.52 9.74 22.23
CA VAL A 47 -10.19 9.22 21.89
C VAL A 47 -9.19 10.38 21.83
N ASP A 48 -8.10 10.27 22.60
CA ASP A 48 -7.07 11.32 22.69
C ASP A 48 -6.12 11.33 21.50
N PHE A 49 -5.91 10.15 20.88
CA PHE A 49 -4.95 9.99 19.79
C PHE A 49 -5.30 8.77 18.93
N CYS A 50 -5.22 8.92 17.61
CA CYS A 50 -5.51 7.85 16.67
C CYS A 50 -4.26 7.44 15.87
N VAL A 51 -4.06 6.13 15.70
CA VAL A 51 -3.01 5.56 14.84
C VAL A 51 -3.69 4.90 13.65
N VAL A 52 -3.56 5.51 12.48
CA VAL A 52 -4.13 4.99 11.23
C VAL A 52 -3.03 4.31 10.44
N THR A 53 -3.10 2.99 10.33
CA THR A 53 -2.04 2.18 9.72
C THR A 53 -2.42 1.51 8.39
N PRO A 54 -3.68 1.12 8.12
CA PRO A 54 -4.04 0.49 6.86
C PRO A 54 -4.07 1.50 5.71
N ASP A 55 -3.70 1.05 4.51
CA ASP A 55 -3.55 1.89 3.32
C ASP A 55 -4.89 2.49 2.85
N ASP A 56 -5.96 1.68 2.82
CA ASP A 56 -7.28 2.13 2.34
C ASP A 56 -7.82 3.33 3.12
N PRO A 57 -7.96 3.30 4.48
CA PRO A 57 -8.44 4.46 5.23
C PRO A 57 -7.51 5.67 5.13
N LEU A 58 -6.18 5.47 5.00
CA LEU A 58 -5.25 6.57 4.76
C LEU A 58 -5.51 7.23 3.40
N ALA A 59 -5.65 6.44 2.34
CA ALA A 59 -5.97 6.93 1.01
C ALA A 59 -7.34 7.61 0.93
N MET A 60 -8.30 7.16 1.75
CA MET A 60 -9.63 7.75 1.87
C MET A 60 -9.69 9.03 2.71
N GLY A 61 -8.59 9.43 3.38
CA GLY A 61 -8.51 10.65 4.17
C GLY A 61 -8.97 10.52 5.61
N MET A 62 -8.87 9.35 6.23
CA MET A 62 -9.23 9.14 7.64
C MET A 62 -8.49 10.11 8.57
N VAL A 63 -7.19 10.33 8.34
CA VAL A 63 -6.40 11.27 9.13
C VAL A 63 -6.95 12.69 9.00
N ASP A 64 -7.22 13.12 7.77
CA ASP A 64 -7.73 14.46 7.50
C ASP A 64 -9.06 14.73 8.25
N ILE A 65 -9.97 13.75 8.22
CA ILE A 65 -11.29 13.90 8.86
C ILE A 65 -11.16 13.89 10.40
N LEU A 66 -10.34 13.00 10.96
CA LEU A 66 -10.13 12.96 12.42
C LEU A 66 -9.47 14.24 12.94
N GLU A 67 -8.48 14.76 12.24
CA GLU A 67 -7.81 16.01 12.59
C GLU A 67 -8.75 17.23 12.49
N MET A 68 -9.65 17.26 11.50
CA MET A 68 -10.70 18.28 11.40
C MET A 68 -11.65 18.25 12.61
N GLU A 69 -11.85 17.10 13.22
CA GLU A 69 -12.64 16.94 14.46
C GLU A 69 -11.81 17.14 15.73
N GLY A 70 -10.55 17.55 15.60
CA GLY A 70 -9.65 17.85 16.70
C GLY A 70 -9.00 16.63 17.36
N ILE A 71 -9.04 15.48 16.70
CA ILE A 71 -8.40 14.24 17.20
C ILE A 71 -7.02 14.10 16.54
N PRO A 72 -5.91 14.25 17.27
CA PRO A 72 -4.57 14.10 16.74
C PRO A 72 -4.34 12.69 16.20
N CYS A 73 -3.63 12.59 15.07
CA CYS A 73 -3.38 11.31 14.41
C CYS A 73 -1.89 11.03 14.16
N PHE A 74 -1.54 9.77 14.16
CA PHE A 74 -0.35 9.26 13.50
C PHE A 74 -0.76 8.59 12.20
N GLY A 75 -0.26 9.09 11.09
CA GLY A 75 -0.51 8.62 9.73
C GLY A 75 -0.39 9.77 8.73
N PRO A 76 -0.13 9.49 7.46
CA PRO A 76 -0.14 10.51 6.41
C PRO A 76 -1.57 10.99 6.14
N ASN A 77 -1.73 12.26 5.82
CA ASN A 77 -2.96 12.77 5.22
C ASN A 77 -3.15 12.21 3.80
N ALA A 78 -4.33 12.36 3.20
CA ALA A 78 -4.66 11.82 1.88
C ALA A 78 -3.69 12.29 0.78
N ASN A 79 -3.24 13.55 0.84
CA ASN A 79 -2.29 14.10 -0.13
C ASN A 79 -0.90 13.44 -0.05
N ALA A 80 -0.50 12.96 1.12
CA ALA A 80 0.74 12.22 1.30
C ALA A 80 0.53 10.72 1.03
N ALA A 81 -0.61 10.15 1.43
CA ALA A 81 -0.97 8.75 1.21
C ALA A 81 -1.06 8.37 -0.28
N ILE A 82 -1.20 9.36 -1.17
CA ILE A 82 -1.20 9.11 -2.63
C ILE A 82 0.10 8.46 -3.12
N ILE A 83 1.21 8.60 -2.39
CA ILE A 83 2.49 7.94 -2.72
C ILE A 83 2.32 6.42 -2.74
N GLU A 84 1.52 5.87 -1.82
CA GLU A 84 1.22 4.44 -1.77
C GLU A 84 0.00 4.09 -2.63
N SER A 85 -1.04 4.92 -2.60
CA SER A 85 -2.31 4.62 -3.27
C SER A 85 -2.28 4.81 -4.78
N SER A 86 -1.27 5.49 -5.36
CA SER A 86 -1.05 5.60 -6.81
C SER A 86 0.40 5.29 -7.18
N LYS A 87 0.59 4.18 -7.86
CA LYS A 87 1.91 3.78 -8.39
C LYS A 87 2.40 4.76 -9.46
N VAL A 88 1.48 5.26 -10.28
CA VAL A 88 1.78 6.28 -11.31
C VAL A 88 2.28 7.56 -10.65
N PHE A 89 1.61 8.04 -9.60
CA PHE A 89 2.06 9.21 -8.86
C PHE A 89 3.44 8.98 -8.24
N ALA A 90 3.63 7.84 -7.53
CA ALA A 90 4.92 7.50 -6.91
C ALA A 90 6.06 7.45 -7.94
N LYS A 91 5.85 6.80 -9.08
CA LYS A 91 6.86 6.73 -10.16
C LYS A 91 7.19 8.11 -10.73
N ASN A 92 6.19 8.94 -10.98
CA ASN A 92 6.39 10.30 -11.47
C ASN A 92 7.12 11.17 -10.44
N LEU A 93 6.81 11.01 -9.14
CA LEU A 93 7.52 11.68 -8.06
C LEU A 93 8.98 11.26 -8.00
N MET A 94 9.27 9.96 -8.04
CA MET A 94 10.63 9.43 -8.07
C MET A 94 11.41 9.95 -9.27
N LYS A 95 10.81 9.96 -10.46
CA LYS A 95 11.41 10.53 -11.67
C LYS A 95 11.72 12.02 -11.51
N LYS A 96 10.76 12.79 -10.99
CA LYS A 96 10.90 14.25 -10.79
C LYS A 96 12.07 14.59 -9.87
N TYR A 97 12.25 13.84 -8.80
CA TYR A 97 13.27 14.07 -7.80
C TYR A 97 14.51 13.19 -7.96
N GLN A 98 14.63 12.47 -9.07
CA GLN A 98 15.77 11.60 -9.39
C GLN A 98 16.02 10.51 -8.31
N ILE A 99 14.95 10.03 -7.69
CA ILE A 99 15.00 8.92 -6.74
C ILE A 99 15.15 7.62 -7.56
N PRO A 100 16.14 6.78 -7.27
CA PRO A 100 16.34 5.52 -7.98
C PRO A 100 15.09 4.64 -7.93
N THR A 101 14.69 4.13 -9.09
CA THR A 101 13.55 3.20 -9.23
C THR A 101 13.71 2.38 -10.50
N ALA A 102 13.01 1.25 -10.58
CA ALA A 102 12.93 0.45 -11.81
C ALA A 102 12.52 1.31 -13.02
N GLY A 103 13.11 1.06 -14.17
CA GLY A 103 12.66 1.64 -15.45
C GLY A 103 11.18 1.35 -15.66
N TYR A 104 10.40 2.34 -16.11
CA TYR A 104 8.96 2.17 -16.21
C TYR A 104 8.35 3.00 -17.34
N ALA A 105 7.14 2.58 -17.75
CA ALA A 105 6.25 3.34 -18.60
C ALA A 105 4.80 3.22 -18.09
N VAL A 106 4.00 4.25 -18.35
CA VAL A 106 2.60 4.32 -17.89
C VAL A 106 1.68 4.33 -19.09
N PHE A 107 0.60 3.56 -19.03
CA PHE A 107 -0.38 3.43 -20.10
C PHE A 107 -1.80 3.54 -19.57
N SER A 108 -2.63 4.28 -20.34
CA SER A 108 -4.08 4.37 -20.15
C SER A 108 -4.85 3.71 -21.31
N ASP A 109 -4.13 3.22 -22.33
CA ASP A 109 -4.66 2.48 -23.47
C ASP A 109 -3.97 1.11 -23.57
N ALA A 110 -4.79 0.06 -23.67
CA ALA A 110 -4.31 -1.31 -23.69
C ALA A 110 -3.48 -1.61 -24.96
N GLN A 111 -3.87 -1.05 -26.11
CA GLN A 111 -3.15 -1.30 -27.35
C GLN A 111 -1.78 -0.62 -27.37
N GLU A 112 -1.67 0.59 -26.79
CA GLU A 112 -0.39 1.28 -26.62
C GLU A 112 0.53 0.49 -25.68
N ALA A 113 -0.01 -0.05 -24.56
CA ALA A 113 0.72 -0.91 -23.64
C ALA A 113 1.26 -2.17 -24.35
N ILE A 114 0.42 -2.85 -25.14
CA ILE A 114 0.83 -4.04 -25.90
C ILE A 114 1.92 -3.70 -26.92
N ASN A 115 1.77 -2.59 -27.64
CA ASN A 115 2.78 -2.16 -28.63
C ASN A 115 4.12 -1.84 -27.94
N TYR A 116 4.09 -1.22 -26.76
CA TYR A 116 5.28 -0.97 -25.96
C TYR A 116 5.97 -2.27 -25.54
N ILE A 117 5.24 -3.24 -25.01
CA ILE A 117 5.75 -4.56 -24.60
C ILE A 117 6.47 -5.23 -25.79
N ARG A 118 5.84 -5.28 -26.94
CA ARG A 118 6.41 -5.85 -28.18
C ARG A 118 7.68 -5.14 -28.63
N THR A 119 7.68 -3.81 -28.52
CA THR A 119 8.85 -3.01 -28.93
C THR A 119 10.02 -3.19 -27.98
N GLN A 120 9.76 -3.27 -26.68
CA GLN A 120 10.80 -3.48 -25.67
C GLN A 120 11.37 -4.89 -25.72
N ASN A 121 10.52 -5.89 -25.96
CA ASN A 121 10.88 -7.32 -26.04
C ASN A 121 11.84 -7.75 -24.92
N ARG A 122 11.51 -7.37 -23.67
CA ARG A 122 12.30 -7.66 -22.45
C ARG A 122 11.45 -8.43 -21.46
N TYR A 123 11.90 -9.61 -21.10
CA TYR A 123 11.22 -10.47 -20.15
C TYR A 123 12.20 -11.03 -19.11
N PRO A 124 11.79 -11.27 -17.85
CA PRO A 124 10.45 -10.94 -17.33
C PRO A 124 10.15 -9.45 -17.35
N THR A 125 8.87 -9.10 -17.41
CA THR A 125 8.37 -7.73 -17.23
C THR A 125 7.30 -7.69 -16.15
N VAL A 126 7.16 -6.57 -15.45
CA VAL A 126 6.21 -6.42 -14.35
C VAL A 126 5.10 -5.45 -14.76
N LEU A 127 3.86 -5.89 -14.66
CA LEU A 127 2.68 -5.06 -14.93
C LEU A 127 1.94 -4.81 -13.62
N LYS A 128 1.62 -3.55 -13.35
CA LYS A 128 0.95 -3.15 -12.11
C LYS A 128 -0.27 -2.27 -12.40
N ALA A 129 -1.42 -2.62 -11.88
CA ALA A 129 -2.57 -1.71 -11.85
C ALA A 129 -2.28 -0.49 -10.98
N ASP A 130 -2.76 0.69 -11.39
CA ASP A 130 -2.64 1.91 -10.57
C ASP A 130 -3.73 1.92 -9.51
N GLY A 131 -3.32 1.84 -8.24
CA GLY A 131 -4.21 1.77 -7.09
C GLY A 131 -3.78 0.70 -6.09
N LEU A 132 -4.48 0.62 -4.96
CA LEU A 132 -4.14 -0.31 -3.87
C LEU A 132 -4.37 -1.77 -4.25
N ALA A 133 -5.44 -2.08 -5.02
CA ALA A 133 -5.75 -3.40 -5.57
C ALA A 133 -5.54 -4.57 -4.58
N LEU A 134 -5.57 -4.31 -3.27
CA LEU A 134 -5.32 -5.26 -2.18
C LEU A 134 -4.02 -6.08 -2.36
N GLY A 135 -2.99 -5.48 -2.95
CA GLY A 135 -1.72 -6.15 -3.25
C GLY A 135 -1.77 -7.17 -4.39
N LYS A 136 -2.92 -7.37 -5.06
CA LYS A 136 -3.11 -8.38 -6.12
C LYS A 136 -2.94 -7.83 -7.54
N GLY A 137 -2.87 -6.52 -7.69
CA GLY A 137 -2.75 -5.85 -8.99
C GLY A 137 -1.33 -5.85 -9.58
N VAL A 138 -0.48 -6.84 -9.27
CA VAL A 138 0.89 -6.99 -9.77
C VAL A 138 1.04 -8.33 -10.45
N LEU A 139 1.37 -8.32 -11.73
CA LEU A 139 1.57 -9.50 -12.57
C LEU A 139 3.00 -9.49 -13.12
N ILE A 140 3.67 -10.62 -13.09
CA ILE A 140 5.01 -10.80 -13.66
C ILE A 140 4.88 -11.73 -14.85
N ALA A 141 5.18 -11.22 -16.05
CA ALA A 141 5.07 -11.94 -17.29
C ALA A 141 6.45 -12.40 -17.77
N GLN A 142 6.59 -13.70 -18.05
CA GLN A 142 7.82 -14.31 -18.52
C GLN A 142 7.95 -14.29 -20.04
N THR A 143 6.83 -14.09 -20.76
CA THR A 143 6.77 -14.10 -22.22
C THR A 143 5.89 -12.95 -22.74
N GLU A 144 5.92 -12.70 -24.06
CA GLU A 144 5.03 -11.71 -24.70
C GLU A 144 3.56 -12.08 -24.49
N GLU A 145 3.23 -13.36 -24.67
CA GLU A 145 1.86 -13.83 -24.57
C GLU A 145 1.30 -13.60 -23.17
N GLU A 146 2.08 -13.92 -22.13
CA GLU A 146 1.72 -13.66 -20.73
C GLU A 146 1.56 -12.16 -20.48
N ALA A 147 2.44 -11.32 -21.02
CA ALA A 147 2.37 -9.88 -20.84
C ALA A 147 1.13 -9.27 -21.52
N VAL A 148 0.78 -9.74 -22.73
CA VAL A 148 -0.45 -9.34 -23.43
C VAL A 148 -1.69 -9.80 -22.67
N GLN A 149 -1.69 -11.01 -22.13
CA GLN A 149 -2.76 -11.50 -21.29
C GLN A 149 -2.92 -10.65 -20.02
N ALA A 150 -1.82 -10.28 -19.38
CA ALA A 150 -1.83 -9.42 -18.19
C ALA A 150 -2.39 -8.02 -18.51
N VAL A 151 -2.06 -7.41 -19.65
CA VAL A 151 -2.68 -6.14 -20.07
C VAL A 151 -4.20 -6.29 -20.23
N ASN A 152 -4.66 -7.37 -20.87
CA ASN A 152 -6.09 -7.59 -21.05
C ASN A 152 -6.79 -7.78 -19.69
N GLU A 153 -6.26 -8.58 -18.80
CA GLU A 153 -6.81 -8.81 -17.46
C GLU A 153 -6.90 -7.49 -16.66
N LEU A 154 -5.84 -6.69 -16.68
CA LEU A 154 -5.79 -5.44 -15.91
C LEU A 154 -6.69 -4.35 -16.49
N MET A 155 -6.64 -4.12 -17.81
CA MET A 155 -7.22 -2.93 -18.46
C MET A 155 -8.55 -3.22 -19.16
N VAL A 156 -8.71 -4.38 -19.82
CA VAL A 156 -9.89 -4.69 -20.62
C VAL A 156 -10.96 -5.36 -19.76
N ASP A 157 -10.59 -6.41 -19.06
CA ASP A 157 -11.50 -7.17 -18.20
C ASP A 157 -11.80 -6.45 -16.88
N GLN A 158 -11.04 -5.39 -16.58
CA GLN A 158 -11.16 -4.57 -15.38
C GLN A 158 -11.21 -5.41 -14.08
N ALA A 159 -10.41 -6.46 -14.01
CA ALA A 159 -10.37 -7.37 -12.86
C ALA A 159 -10.14 -6.64 -11.52
N PHE A 160 -9.57 -5.43 -11.57
CA PHE A 160 -9.31 -4.56 -10.41
C PHE A 160 -10.12 -3.25 -10.44
N GLY A 161 -11.21 -3.20 -11.21
CA GLY A 161 -12.10 -2.05 -11.28
C GLY A 161 -11.38 -0.76 -11.71
N GLN A 162 -11.54 0.32 -10.95
CA GLN A 162 -10.94 1.62 -11.30
C GLN A 162 -9.41 1.60 -11.33
N ALA A 163 -8.77 0.73 -10.56
CA ALA A 163 -7.31 0.60 -10.53
C ALA A 163 -6.74 0.11 -11.86
N GLY A 164 -7.51 -0.61 -12.66
CA GLY A 164 -7.12 -1.06 -14.00
C GLY A 164 -7.18 -0.01 -15.11
N LYS A 165 -7.68 1.20 -14.84
CA LYS A 165 -7.73 2.27 -15.85
C LYS A 165 -6.36 2.74 -16.32
N GLN A 166 -5.38 2.65 -15.47
CA GLN A 166 -3.99 2.89 -15.81
C GLN A 166 -3.13 1.74 -15.30
N ILE A 167 -2.09 1.42 -16.06
CA ILE A 167 -1.09 0.45 -15.64
C ILE A 167 0.31 1.04 -15.72
N VAL A 168 1.18 0.54 -14.86
CA VAL A 168 2.62 0.76 -14.92
C VAL A 168 3.28 -0.52 -15.37
N ILE A 169 4.07 -0.43 -16.45
CA ILE A 169 4.93 -1.53 -16.91
C ILE A 169 6.34 -1.22 -16.47
N GLU A 170 6.97 -2.13 -15.73
CA GLU A 170 8.28 -1.94 -15.13
C GLU A 170 9.26 -3.04 -15.57
N GLU A 171 10.53 -2.71 -15.56
CA GLU A 171 11.58 -3.72 -15.64
C GLU A 171 11.53 -4.64 -14.41
N PHE A 172 11.82 -5.92 -14.63
CA PHE A 172 11.96 -6.87 -13.53
C PHE A 172 13.36 -6.74 -12.92
N MET A 173 13.39 -6.36 -11.63
CA MET A 173 14.65 -6.25 -10.89
C MET A 173 14.97 -7.55 -10.18
N THR A 174 16.24 -7.89 -10.13
CA THR A 174 16.77 -9.05 -9.39
C THR A 174 17.73 -8.59 -8.31
N GLY A 175 17.84 -9.34 -7.24
CA GLY A 175 18.75 -9.06 -6.13
C GLY A 175 18.12 -9.35 -4.77
N PRO A 176 18.89 -9.24 -3.69
CA PRO A 176 18.35 -9.35 -2.34
C PRO A 176 17.44 -8.15 -2.05
N GLU A 177 16.28 -8.44 -1.46
CA GLU A 177 15.33 -7.41 -1.04
C GLU A 177 15.64 -6.94 0.38
N VAL A 178 15.51 -5.63 0.61
CA VAL A 178 15.62 -5.04 1.93
C VAL A 178 14.57 -3.95 2.11
N SER A 179 13.89 -3.95 3.25
CA SER A 179 12.95 -2.91 3.64
C SER A 179 13.61 -1.98 4.66
N VAL A 180 13.54 -0.70 4.41
CA VAL A 180 13.98 0.35 5.34
C VAL A 180 12.79 1.23 5.67
N LEU A 181 12.27 1.08 6.89
CA LEU A 181 11.19 1.89 7.42
C LEU A 181 11.76 3.09 8.18
N ALA A 182 11.02 4.18 8.21
CA ALA A 182 11.41 5.37 8.96
C ALA A 182 10.18 6.09 9.52
N PHE A 183 10.35 6.71 10.67
CA PHE A 183 9.42 7.72 11.18
C PHE A 183 9.80 9.09 10.65
N THR A 184 8.81 9.91 10.31
CA THR A 184 9.03 11.29 9.93
C THR A 184 7.88 12.18 10.41
N ASP A 185 8.22 13.41 10.79
CA ASP A 185 7.27 14.49 11.10
C ASP A 185 7.30 15.61 10.04
N GLY A 186 7.95 15.34 8.90
CA GLY A 186 8.15 16.31 7.83
C GLY A 186 9.43 17.17 7.97
N HIS A 187 10.09 17.15 9.13
CA HIS A 187 11.32 17.88 9.40
C HIS A 187 12.50 16.96 9.71
N VAL A 188 12.21 15.84 10.37
CA VAL A 188 13.20 14.85 10.77
C VAL A 188 12.81 13.49 10.21
N VAL A 189 13.81 12.69 9.84
CA VAL A 189 13.64 11.28 9.44
C VAL A 189 14.46 10.41 10.37
N VAL A 190 13.82 9.47 11.06
CA VAL A 190 14.46 8.51 11.96
C VAL A 190 14.30 7.11 11.40
N PRO A 191 15.34 6.54 10.77
CA PRO A 191 15.26 5.20 10.20
C PRO A 191 15.20 4.14 11.30
N MET A 192 14.43 3.10 11.03
CA MET A 192 14.37 1.89 11.84
C MET A 192 15.48 0.91 11.42
N VAL A 193 15.67 -0.14 12.19
CA VAL A 193 16.50 -1.28 11.78
C VAL A 193 15.92 -1.86 10.48
N SER A 194 16.78 -2.12 9.50
CA SER A 194 16.38 -2.74 8.25
C SER A 194 15.80 -4.13 8.47
N SER A 195 14.84 -4.50 7.65
CA SER A 195 14.17 -5.80 7.66
C SER A 195 14.11 -6.39 6.25
N MET A 196 13.74 -7.65 6.16
CA MET A 196 13.49 -8.34 4.91
C MET A 196 12.13 -9.00 4.95
N ASP A 197 11.38 -8.87 3.87
CA ASP A 197 10.05 -9.42 3.73
C ASP A 197 10.11 -10.94 3.49
N HIS A 198 9.35 -11.70 4.26
CA HIS A 198 9.15 -13.13 4.05
C HIS A 198 8.00 -13.38 3.09
N LYS A 199 8.27 -13.29 1.79
CA LYS A 199 7.22 -13.38 0.77
C LYS A 199 6.63 -14.77 0.61
N ARG A 200 7.42 -15.81 0.80
CA ARG A 200 7.00 -17.19 0.58
C ARG A 200 6.90 -17.97 1.88
N ALA A 201 5.94 -18.89 1.94
CA ALA A 201 5.64 -19.66 3.15
C ALA A 201 6.61 -20.80 3.42
N LEU A 202 7.33 -21.29 2.41
CA LEU A 202 8.23 -22.45 2.48
C LEU A 202 9.68 -22.03 2.25
N ASP A 203 10.60 -22.92 2.63
CA ASP A 203 12.03 -22.76 2.36
C ASP A 203 12.32 -22.63 0.87
N ASN A 204 13.48 -22.05 0.53
CA ASN A 204 13.92 -21.79 -0.85
C ASN A 204 12.98 -20.91 -1.69
N ASP A 205 12.27 -19.99 -1.03
CA ASP A 205 11.35 -19.06 -1.70
C ASP A 205 10.21 -19.78 -2.44
N GLU A 206 9.69 -20.85 -1.86
CA GLU A 206 8.61 -21.67 -2.40
C GLU A 206 7.28 -21.42 -1.65
N GLY A 207 6.19 -21.93 -2.22
CA GLY A 207 4.84 -21.88 -1.64
C GLY A 207 4.09 -20.58 -1.92
N LEU A 208 3.01 -20.36 -1.17
CA LEU A 208 2.14 -19.18 -1.30
C LEU A 208 2.78 -17.96 -0.65
N ASN A 209 2.39 -16.78 -1.13
CA ASN A 209 2.79 -15.54 -0.49
C ASN A 209 2.24 -15.43 0.93
N THR A 210 3.06 -14.89 1.82
CA THR A 210 2.67 -14.56 3.20
C THR A 210 2.53 -13.05 3.36
N GLY A 211 1.94 -12.59 4.47
CA GLY A 211 1.93 -11.19 4.88
C GLY A 211 3.02 -10.89 5.93
N GLY A 212 4.11 -11.65 5.93
CA GLY A 212 5.17 -11.55 6.93
C GLY A 212 6.31 -10.62 6.51
N MET A 213 6.58 -9.61 7.34
CA MET A 213 7.78 -8.77 7.28
C MET A 213 8.55 -8.90 8.58
#